data_ff4be0592accccc1ff128c9bba54d02f
#
_entry.id   ff4be0592accccc1ff128c9bba54d02f
#
_cell.length_a   1.000
_cell.length_b   1.000
_cell.length_c   1.000
_cell.angle_alpha   90.00
_cell.angle_beta   90.00
_cell.angle_gamma   90.00
#
_symmetry.space_group_name_H-M   'P 1'
#
loop_
_entity.id
_entity.type
_entity.pdbx_description
1 polymer ?
#
loop_
_entity_poly.entity_id
_entity_poly.type
_entity_poly.pdbx_seq_one_letter_code
_entity_poly.pdbx_strand_id
1 'polypeptide(L)'
;MITRRFLCGCIPLVAASAITSRAFGANAECAVYTHDRQRALSSDKAIGLLKEGNERFASGRTVNCDLLAQAKETSTAQAPFAAIVGCMDSRVPPELVFDQKIGDVFSVRIAGNFAEKNIIGSLEFATKVTGVRAIVVLGHNSCGAIRGAIDDVQLGNLTATLANIRPAVASTLYEGDRSAGNSAFVQAVAEENVRRTVALLTQKSEINAALVEAGELRIVGAMHDLATGRVTFLL
;
A
#
# COMPACT_ATOMS: atom_id res chain seq x y z
N MET A 1 61.96 32.08 -63.54
CA MET A 1 61.11 30.92 -63.35
C MET A 1 60.52 30.96 -61.96
N ILE A 2 59.25 31.21 -61.90
CA ILE A 2 58.48 31.47 -60.63
C ILE A 2 57.60 30.27 -60.41
N THR A 3 57.75 29.56 -59.26
CA THR A 3 56.90 28.54 -58.84
C THR A 3 56.10 29.00 -57.62
N ARG A 4 54.79 29.13 -57.82
CA ARG A 4 53.82 29.46 -56.78
C ARG A 4 53.47 28.14 -55.97
N ARG A 5 53.72 28.15 -54.67
CA ARG A 5 53.21 27.16 -53.74
C ARG A 5 51.92 27.70 -53.15
N PHE A 6 50.81 26.99 -53.45
CA PHE A 6 49.52 27.13 -52.79
C PHE A 6 49.59 26.48 -51.41
N LEU A 7 49.38 27.26 -50.36
CA LEU A 7 49.06 26.73 -49.02
C LEU A 7 47.54 26.47 -48.93
N CYS A 8 47.14 25.21 -48.92
CA CYS A 8 45.80 24.81 -48.49
C CYS A 8 45.75 24.85 -46.96
N GLY A 9 45.08 25.84 -46.39
CA GLY A 9 44.76 25.85 -44.97
C GLY A 9 43.54 25.01 -44.71
N CYS A 10 43.73 23.83 -44.09
CA CYS A 10 42.65 23.05 -43.53
C CYS A 10 42.22 23.66 -42.17
N ILE A 11 41.03 24.24 -42.13
CA ILE A 11 40.39 24.64 -40.88
C ILE A 11 39.66 23.40 -40.30
N PRO A 12 40.01 22.92 -39.11
CA PRO A 12 39.24 21.83 -38.51
C PRO A 12 37.89 22.38 -38.02
N LEU A 13 36.82 21.92 -38.60
CA LEU A 13 35.46 22.14 -38.15
C LEU A 13 35.26 21.33 -36.86
N VAL A 14 35.41 21.98 -35.68
CA VAL A 14 35.05 21.40 -34.40
C VAL A 14 33.54 21.39 -34.31
N ALA A 15 32.93 20.23 -34.62
CA ALA A 15 31.53 20.01 -34.33
C ALA A 15 31.35 19.92 -32.82
N ALA A 16 30.88 21.02 -32.20
CA ALA A 16 30.43 21.01 -30.82
C ALA A 16 29.16 20.17 -30.74
N SER A 17 29.32 18.90 -30.39
CA SER A 17 28.18 18.05 -30.00
C SER A 17 27.59 18.63 -28.72
N ALA A 18 26.50 19.39 -28.85
CA ALA A 18 25.67 19.77 -27.71
C ALA A 18 25.05 18.47 -27.12
N ILE A 19 25.66 17.99 -26.05
CA ILE A 19 25.05 17.00 -25.19
C ILE A 19 23.85 17.70 -24.53
N THR A 20 22.68 17.60 -25.15
CA THR A 20 21.44 17.97 -24.49
C THR A 20 21.24 16.92 -23.39
N SER A 21 21.69 17.28 -22.18
CA SER A 21 21.20 16.61 -20.96
C SER A 21 19.68 16.79 -20.97
N ARG A 22 18.98 15.72 -21.37
CA ARG A 22 17.56 15.60 -21.09
C ARG A 22 17.47 15.66 -19.56
N ALA A 23 17.12 16.81 -19.02
CA ALA A 23 16.55 16.90 -17.71
C ALA A 23 15.33 15.96 -17.77
N PHE A 24 15.44 14.79 -17.15
CA PHE A 24 14.27 14.00 -16.82
C PHE A 24 13.42 14.93 -15.96
N GLY A 25 12.38 15.52 -16.55
CA GLY A 25 11.37 16.24 -15.80
C GLY A 25 10.92 15.27 -14.71
N ALA A 26 11.05 15.68 -13.44
CA ALA A 26 10.63 14.84 -12.33
C ALA A 26 9.20 14.39 -12.62
N ASN A 27 8.99 13.09 -12.84
CA ASN A 27 7.67 12.57 -13.09
C ASN A 27 6.84 12.90 -11.85
N ALA A 28 5.74 13.64 -12.00
CA ALA A 28 4.91 14.07 -10.88
C ALA A 28 4.43 12.90 -10.01
N GLU A 29 4.36 11.69 -10.59
CA GLU A 29 4.05 10.45 -9.90
C GLU A 29 5.21 9.92 -9.03
N CYS A 30 6.44 10.39 -9.24
CA CYS A 30 7.62 10.04 -8.45
C CYS A 30 7.96 11.08 -7.37
N ALA A 31 7.28 12.21 -7.34
CA ALA A 31 7.52 13.23 -6.32
C ALA A 31 7.01 12.75 -4.95
N VAL A 32 7.89 12.78 -3.94
CA VAL A 32 7.54 12.41 -2.56
C VAL A 32 6.46 13.34 -1.99
N TYR A 33 5.68 12.83 -1.05
CA TYR A 33 4.70 13.65 -0.35
C TYR A 33 5.39 14.60 0.61
N THR A 34 4.94 15.86 0.58
CA THR A 34 5.23 16.88 1.58
C THR A 34 4.05 17.03 2.52
N HIS A 35 4.25 17.60 3.71
CA HIS A 35 3.16 17.89 4.63
C HIS A 35 2.07 18.78 4.02
N ASP A 36 2.43 19.73 3.15
CA ASP A 36 1.43 20.59 2.47
C ASP A 36 0.59 19.80 1.48
N ARG A 37 1.21 18.94 0.67
CA ARG A 37 0.51 18.07 -0.26
C ARG A 37 -0.39 17.06 0.47
N GLN A 38 0.10 16.48 1.58
CA GLN A 38 -0.67 15.56 2.42
C GLN A 38 -1.88 16.27 3.04
N ARG A 39 -1.69 17.47 3.65
CA ARG A 39 -2.79 18.23 4.25
C ARG A 39 -3.87 18.66 3.28
N ALA A 40 -3.49 18.95 2.03
CA ALA A 40 -4.43 19.31 0.96
C ALA A 40 -5.25 18.12 0.44
N LEU A 41 -4.90 16.88 0.85
CA LEU A 41 -5.54 15.67 0.37
C LEU A 41 -6.80 15.35 1.22
N SER A 42 -7.94 15.15 0.57
CA SER A 42 -9.12 14.61 1.23
C SER A 42 -8.99 13.10 1.46
N SER A 43 -9.73 12.57 2.44
CA SER A 43 -9.76 11.13 2.73
C SER A 43 -10.22 10.29 1.52
N ASP A 44 -11.20 10.80 0.75
CA ASP A 44 -11.66 10.14 -0.48
C ASP A 44 -10.61 10.14 -1.59
N LYS A 45 -9.87 11.23 -1.74
CA LYS A 45 -8.79 11.30 -2.72
C LYS A 45 -7.64 10.35 -2.35
N ALA A 46 -7.34 10.20 -1.06
CA ALA A 46 -6.35 9.23 -0.59
C ALA A 46 -6.73 7.79 -0.98
N ILE A 47 -7.98 7.40 -0.81
CA ILE A 47 -8.49 6.10 -1.30
C ILE A 47 -8.42 6.02 -2.82
N GLY A 48 -8.74 7.11 -3.54
CA GLY A 48 -8.65 7.19 -5.01
C GLY A 48 -7.23 6.88 -5.51
N LEU A 49 -6.20 7.45 -4.89
CA LEU A 49 -4.79 7.21 -5.23
C LEU A 49 -4.39 5.73 -5.09
N LEU A 50 -4.87 5.06 -4.03
CA LEU A 50 -4.64 3.62 -3.85
C LEU A 50 -5.35 2.79 -4.93
N LYS A 51 -6.57 3.16 -5.31
CA LYS A 51 -7.30 2.49 -6.42
C LYS A 51 -6.57 2.67 -7.75
N GLU A 52 -6.18 3.90 -8.08
CA GLU A 52 -5.40 4.23 -9.27
C GLU A 52 -4.07 3.45 -9.32
N GLY A 53 -3.38 3.34 -8.17
CA GLY A 53 -2.15 2.56 -8.04
C GLY A 53 -2.37 1.07 -8.27
N ASN A 54 -3.43 0.50 -7.70
CA ASN A 54 -3.75 -0.91 -7.94
C ASN A 54 -4.14 -1.19 -9.40
N GLU A 55 -4.84 -0.27 -10.06
CA GLU A 55 -5.13 -0.41 -11.50
C GLU A 55 -3.82 -0.44 -12.33
N ARG A 56 -2.81 0.37 -11.97
CA ARG A 56 -1.50 0.31 -12.62
C ARG A 56 -0.81 -1.03 -12.36
N PHE A 57 -0.79 -1.49 -11.10
CA PHE A 57 -0.20 -2.79 -10.73
C PHE A 57 -0.88 -3.94 -11.48
N ALA A 58 -2.20 -4.06 -11.40
CA ALA A 58 -2.95 -5.15 -12.02
C ALA A 58 -2.89 -5.15 -13.56
N SER A 59 -2.61 -4.00 -14.18
CA SER A 59 -2.42 -3.89 -15.63
C SER A 59 -0.96 -3.95 -16.10
N GLY A 60 0.00 -4.18 -15.19
CA GLY A 60 1.43 -4.24 -15.51
C GLY A 60 2.05 -2.89 -15.92
N ARG A 61 1.45 -1.77 -15.50
CA ARG A 61 1.87 -0.40 -15.84
C ARG A 61 2.37 0.37 -14.62
N THR A 62 3.06 -0.31 -13.71
CA THR A 62 3.63 0.32 -12.51
C THR A 62 4.62 1.42 -12.87
N VAL A 63 4.62 2.48 -12.06
CA VAL A 63 5.54 3.63 -12.25
C VAL A 63 6.91 3.28 -11.70
N ASN A 64 7.94 3.42 -12.52
CA ASN A 64 9.33 3.19 -12.11
C ASN A 64 9.97 4.50 -11.67
N CYS A 65 10.29 4.61 -10.38
CA CYS A 65 10.93 5.77 -9.76
C CYS A 65 12.32 5.42 -9.23
N ASP A 66 13.17 6.42 -9.05
CA ASP A 66 14.41 6.27 -8.31
C ASP A 66 14.10 6.20 -6.80
N LEU A 67 13.93 4.97 -6.31
CA LEU A 67 13.59 4.73 -4.90
C LEU A 67 14.71 5.17 -3.94
N LEU A 68 15.98 5.14 -4.37
CA LEU A 68 17.08 5.60 -3.55
C LEU A 68 17.06 7.13 -3.41
N ALA A 69 16.74 7.86 -4.48
CA ALA A 69 16.55 9.30 -4.42
C ALA A 69 15.40 9.66 -3.48
N GLN A 70 14.25 8.96 -3.56
CA GLN A 70 13.11 9.15 -2.65
C GLN A 70 13.48 8.85 -1.20
N ALA A 71 14.22 7.75 -0.92
CA ALA A 71 14.69 7.44 0.42
C ALA A 71 15.58 8.54 1.00
N LYS A 72 16.46 9.14 0.18
CA LYS A 72 17.29 10.28 0.59
C LYS A 72 16.44 11.53 0.87
N GLU A 73 15.48 11.83 0.00
CA GLU A 73 14.59 12.99 0.13
C GLU A 73 13.70 12.89 1.39
N THR A 74 13.24 11.69 1.72
CA THR A 74 12.39 11.44 2.91
C THR A 74 13.15 11.13 4.18
N SER A 75 14.50 11.13 4.17
CA SER A 75 15.34 10.70 5.30
C SER A 75 15.16 11.53 6.57
N THR A 76 14.76 12.78 6.48
CA THR A 76 14.60 13.70 7.61
C THR A 76 13.14 13.98 7.98
N ALA A 77 12.20 13.68 7.09
CA ALA A 77 10.77 13.89 7.31
C ALA A 77 9.96 12.96 6.40
N GLN A 78 8.75 12.59 6.84
CA GLN A 78 7.82 11.78 6.07
C GLN A 78 6.40 12.37 6.15
N ALA A 79 5.64 12.24 5.07
CA ALA A 79 4.25 12.71 5.00
C ALA A 79 3.37 11.66 4.27
N PRO A 80 3.27 10.42 4.79
CA PRO A 80 2.48 9.37 4.17
C PRO A 80 1.01 9.74 4.16
N PHE A 81 0.30 9.48 3.05
CA PHE A 81 -1.10 9.82 2.93
C PHE A 81 -2.05 8.71 3.39
N ALA A 82 -1.58 7.47 3.47
CA ALA A 82 -2.38 6.31 3.88
C ALA A 82 -1.61 5.35 4.78
N ALA A 83 -2.36 4.47 5.47
CA ALA A 83 -1.83 3.32 6.19
C ALA A 83 -2.55 2.05 5.75
N ILE A 84 -1.80 0.95 5.56
CA ILE A 84 -2.34 -0.32 5.12
C ILE A 84 -2.12 -1.37 6.22
N VAL A 85 -3.21 -1.97 6.70
CA VAL A 85 -3.17 -3.13 7.59
C VAL A 85 -3.30 -4.39 6.73
N GLY A 86 -2.19 -5.04 6.46
CA GLY A 86 -2.11 -6.18 5.55
C GLY A 86 -1.67 -7.49 6.21
N CYS A 87 -1.82 -8.58 5.47
CA CYS A 87 -1.24 -9.86 5.88
C CYS A 87 0.29 -9.83 5.72
N MET A 88 1.01 -10.58 6.58
CA MET A 88 2.44 -10.82 6.42
C MET A 88 2.78 -11.72 5.20
N ASP A 89 1.79 -12.26 4.51
CA ASP A 89 1.96 -13.11 3.33
C ASP A 89 2.90 -12.44 2.31
N SER A 90 3.95 -13.15 1.89
CA SER A 90 5.02 -12.61 1.04
C SER A 90 4.54 -12.14 -0.33
N ARG A 91 3.35 -12.59 -0.76
CA ARG A 91 2.74 -12.25 -2.05
C ARG A 91 1.92 -10.95 -2.02
N VAL A 92 1.76 -10.31 -0.84
CA VAL A 92 0.89 -9.13 -0.64
C VAL A 92 1.67 -7.96 -0.04
N PRO A 93 2.79 -7.51 -0.63
CA PRO A 93 3.45 -6.28 -0.19
C PRO A 93 2.60 -5.08 -0.58
N PRO A 94 2.06 -4.30 0.39
CA PRO A 94 1.10 -3.23 0.12
C PRO A 94 1.64 -2.16 -0.83
N GLU A 95 2.90 -1.80 -0.71
CA GLU A 95 3.56 -0.80 -1.55
C GLU A 95 3.53 -1.21 -3.03
N LEU A 96 3.76 -2.51 -3.33
CA LEU A 96 3.72 -3.00 -4.70
C LEU A 96 2.28 -3.16 -5.20
N VAL A 97 1.39 -3.72 -4.37
CA VAL A 97 -0.03 -3.95 -4.72
C VAL A 97 -0.74 -2.65 -5.06
N PHE A 98 -0.40 -1.56 -4.38
CA PHE A 98 -0.95 -0.23 -4.62
C PHE A 98 -0.04 0.68 -5.44
N ASP A 99 1.06 0.17 -6.00
CA ASP A 99 2.04 0.94 -6.78
C ASP A 99 2.45 2.25 -6.08
N GLN A 100 2.74 2.15 -4.76
CA GLN A 100 3.17 3.27 -3.94
C GLN A 100 4.69 3.29 -3.77
N LYS A 101 5.23 4.43 -3.45
CA LYS A 101 6.66 4.71 -3.42
C LYS A 101 7.15 4.91 -1.98
N ILE A 102 8.47 5.13 -1.84
CA ILE A 102 9.05 5.39 -0.52
C ILE A 102 8.41 6.63 0.10
N GLY A 103 7.86 6.47 1.30
CA GLY A 103 7.24 7.57 2.07
C GLY A 103 5.76 7.83 1.78
N ASP A 104 5.13 7.13 0.82
CA ASP A 104 3.72 7.34 0.45
C ASP A 104 2.75 6.73 1.45
N VAL A 105 3.07 5.54 1.98
CA VAL A 105 2.18 4.79 2.86
C VAL A 105 2.91 4.20 4.06
N PHE A 106 2.21 4.04 5.18
CA PHE A 106 2.60 3.15 6.24
C PHE A 106 2.10 1.73 5.97
N SER A 107 2.92 0.73 6.26
CA SER A 107 2.56 -0.69 6.15
C SER A 107 2.64 -1.37 7.50
N VAL A 108 1.50 -1.86 7.99
CA VAL A 108 1.39 -2.70 9.18
C VAL A 108 1.02 -4.10 8.74
N ARG A 109 1.86 -5.10 8.99
CA ARG A 109 1.67 -6.46 8.48
C ARG A 109 1.71 -7.50 9.59
N ILE A 110 0.65 -8.28 9.69
CA ILE A 110 0.51 -9.40 10.63
C ILE A 110 -0.23 -10.56 9.96
N ALA A 111 0.05 -11.80 10.35
CA ALA A 111 -0.63 -12.97 9.78
C ALA A 111 -2.16 -12.88 9.95
N GLY A 112 -2.89 -12.72 8.83
CA GLY A 112 -4.35 -12.58 8.83
C GLY A 112 -4.87 -11.15 9.03
N ASN A 113 -4.08 -10.12 8.83
CA ASN A 113 -4.48 -8.70 8.75
C ASN A 113 -5.54 -8.25 9.79
N PHE A 114 -5.48 -8.77 11.01
CA PHE A 114 -6.32 -8.32 12.12
C PHE A 114 -5.69 -7.12 12.85
N ALA A 115 -6.48 -6.43 13.69
CA ALA A 115 -6.00 -5.35 14.55
C ALA A 115 -6.03 -5.76 16.03
N GLU A 116 -4.91 -5.54 16.73
CA GLU A 116 -4.77 -5.65 18.16
C GLU A 116 -4.20 -4.34 18.73
N LYS A 117 -4.05 -4.25 20.06
CA LYS A 117 -3.72 -3.01 20.76
C LYS A 117 -2.51 -2.25 20.19
N ASN A 118 -1.41 -2.97 19.85
CA ASN A 118 -0.20 -2.33 19.35
C ASN A 118 -0.36 -1.84 17.91
N ILE A 119 -1.12 -2.56 17.09
CA ILE A 119 -1.49 -2.14 15.73
C ILE A 119 -2.37 -0.90 15.80
N ILE A 120 -3.39 -0.90 16.67
CA ILE A 120 -4.27 0.26 16.85
C ILE A 120 -3.46 1.48 17.28
N GLY A 121 -2.58 1.36 18.29
CA GLY A 121 -1.71 2.46 18.71
C GLY A 121 -0.77 2.97 17.61
N SER A 122 -0.25 2.08 16.76
CA SER A 122 0.55 2.46 15.58
C SER A 122 -0.29 3.24 14.56
N LEU A 123 -1.55 2.87 14.38
CA LEU A 123 -2.47 3.58 13.48
C LEU A 123 -2.89 4.93 14.07
N GLU A 124 -3.04 5.06 15.40
CA GLU A 124 -3.27 6.35 16.06
C GLU A 124 -2.08 7.31 15.86
N PHE A 125 -0.85 6.79 15.94
CA PHE A 125 0.33 7.57 15.54
C PHE A 125 0.24 8.00 14.07
N ALA A 126 -0.09 7.09 13.16
CA ALA A 126 -0.21 7.38 11.74
C ALA A 126 -1.26 8.46 11.45
N THR A 127 -2.43 8.38 12.09
CA THR A 127 -3.55 9.30 11.83
C THR A 127 -3.39 10.63 12.57
N LYS A 128 -3.17 10.59 13.90
CA LYS A 128 -3.18 11.78 14.74
C LYS A 128 -1.88 12.57 14.71
N VAL A 129 -0.73 11.86 14.64
CA VAL A 129 0.58 12.51 14.71
C VAL A 129 1.11 12.84 13.31
N THR A 130 0.99 11.92 12.36
CA THR A 130 1.54 12.13 11.00
C THR A 130 0.52 12.61 9.97
N GLY A 131 -0.78 12.56 10.28
CA GLY A 131 -1.82 13.15 9.43
C GLY A 131 -2.29 12.26 8.27
N VAL A 132 -2.16 10.93 8.39
CA VAL A 132 -2.71 9.97 7.43
C VAL A 132 -4.21 10.21 7.22
N ARG A 133 -4.66 10.17 5.95
CA ARG A 133 -6.04 10.44 5.53
C ARG A 133 -6.87 9.19 5.26
N ALA A 134 -6.23 8.03 5.09
CA ALA A 134 -6.91 6.77 4.81
C ALA A 134 -6.25 5.58 5.51
N ILE A 135 -7.05 4.67 6.05
CA ILE A 135 -6.60 3.34 6.48
C ILE A 135 -7.30 2.30 5.60
N VAL A 136 -6.54 1.38 5.03
CA VAL A 136 -7.07 0.23 4.28
C VAL A 136 -6.73 -1.05 5.03
N VAL A 137 -7.73 -1.83 5.40
CA VAL A 137 -7.54 -3.20 5.88
C VAL A 137 -7.57 -4.11 4.66
N LEU A 138 -6.39 -4.62 4.28
CA LEU A 138 -6.18 -5.40 3.07
C LEU A 138 -6.12 -6.89 3.40
N GLY A 139 -7.21 -7.60 3.14
CA GLY A 139 -7.24 -9.07 3.09
C GLY A 139 -6.83 -9.59 1.71
N HIS A 140 -6.71 -10.90 1.59
CA HIS A 140 -6.43 -11.55 0.31
C HIS A 140 -7.03 -12.96 0.26
N ASN A 141 -7.30 -13.46 -0.93
CA ASN A 141 -7.73 -14.84 -1.12
C ASN A 141 -6.62 -15.85 -0.73
N SER A 142 -7.00 -17.09 -0.48
CA SER A 142 -6.07 -18.18 -0.14
C SER A 142 -5.13 -17.88 1.04
N CYS A 143 -5.60 -17.13 2.05
CA CYS A 143 -4.81 -16.75 3.22
C CYS A 143 -4.57 -17.95 4.14
N GLY A 144 -3.28 -18.26 4.40
CA GLY A 144 -2.89 -19.37 5.29
C GLY A 144 -3.32 -19.17 6.74
N ALA A 145 -3.30 -17.93 7.25
CA ALA A 145 -3.76 -17.64 8.61
C ALA A 145 -5.28 -17.83 8.77
N ILE A 146 -6.06 -17.47 7.76
CA ILE A 146 -7.52 -17.73 7.75
C ILE A 146 -7.79 -19.25 7.77
N ARG A 147 -7.10 -20.02 6.92
CA ARG A 147 -7.20 -21.48 6.92
C ARG A 147 -6.84 -22.08 8.28
N GLY A 148 -5.71 -21.64 8.86
CA GLY A 148 -5.26 -22.09 10.18
C GLY A 148 -6.26 -21.75 11.29
N ALA A 149 -6.96 -20.62 11.21
CA ALA A 149 -7.99 -20.25 12.17
C ALA A 149 -9.26 -21.10 12.02
N ILE A 150 -9.64 -21.49 10.78
CA ILE A 150 -10.75 -22.41 10.50
C ILE A 150 -10.44 -23.81 11.06
N ASP A 151 -9.21 -24.30 10.85
CA ASP A 151 -8.77 -25.64 11.30
C ASP A 151 -8.39 -25.68 12.78
N ASP A 152 -8.52 -24.58 13.50
CA ASP A 152 -8.14 -24.46 14.93
C ASP A 152 -6.69 -24.90 15.21
N VAL A 153 -5.74 -24.54 14.35
CA VAL A 153 -4.35 -24.95 14.45
C VAL A 153 -3.76 -24.51 15.79
N GLN A 154 -3.09 -25.44 16.47
CA GLN A 154 -2.41 -25.24 17.74
C GLN A 154 -0.88 -25.36 17.51
N LEU A 155 -0.16 -24.22 17.54
CA LEU A 155 1.27 -24.20 17.30
C LEU A 155 1.92 -22.98 17.98
N GLY A 156 2.51 -23.17 19.14
CA GLY A 156 3.23 -22.14 19.86
C GLY A 156 2.50 -20.79 19.91
N ASN A 157 3.16 -19.71 19.60
CA ASN A 157 2.56 -18.36 19.56
C ASN A 157 1.56 -18.16 18.41
N LEU A 158 1.60 -18.99 17.38
CA LEU A 158 0.61 -18.94 16.29
C LEU A 158 -0.81 -19.18 16.81
N THR A 159 -0.97 -20.04 17.83
CA THR A 159 -2.26 -20.28 18.49
C THR A 159 -2.93 -18.98 18.95
N ALA A 160 -2.18 -18.12 19.64
CA ALA A 160 -2.66 -16.81 20.10
C ALA A 160 -2.92 -15.85 18.93
N THR A 161 -2.10 -15.89 17.89
CA THR A 161 -2.31 -15.10 16.66
C THR A 161 -3.63 -15.46 15.99
N LEU A 162 -3.88 -16.76 15.78
CA LEU A 162 -5.10 -17.24 15.13
C LEU A 162 -6.37 -17.01 15.98
N ALA A 163 -6.24 -16.93 17.30
CA ALA A 163 -7.35 -16.60 18.20
C ALA A 163 -8.00 -15.24 17.86
N ASN A 164 -7.27 -14.29 17.29
CA ASN A 164 -7.80 -12.99 16.84
C ASN A 164 -8.69 -13.13 15.58
N ILE A 165 -8.52 -14.19 14.81
CA ILE A 165 -9.29 -14.44 13.58
C ILE A 165 -10.51 -15.30 13.84
N ARG A 166 -10.50 -16.17 14.88
CA ARG A 166 -11.61 -17.07 15.20
C ARG A 166 -12.99 -16.39 15.31
N PRO A 167 -13.12 -15.17 15.88
CA PRO A 167 -14.42 -14.48 15.85
C PRO A 167 -14.98 -14.27 14.44
N ALA A 168 -14.13 -14.03 13.43
CA ALA A 168 -14.58 -13.95 12.04
C ALA A 168 -15.05 -15.30 11.51
N VAL A 169 -14.36 -16.41 11.86
CA VAL A 169 -14.82 -17.76 11.51
C VAL A 169 -16.21 -18.03 12.10
N ALA A 170 -16.43 -17.65 13.37
CA ALA A 170 -17.69 -17.88 14.05
C ALA A 170 -18.84 -17.04 13.47
N SER A 171 -18.58 -15.74 13.15
CA SER A 171 -19.61 -14.81 12.66
C SER A 171 -19.90 -14.92 11.16
N THR A 172 -19.05 -15.61 10.39
CA THR A 172 -19.28 -15.78 8.95
C THR A 172 -20.55 -16.58 8.69
N LEU A 173 -21.53 -15.95 8.04
CA LEU A 173 -22.74 -16.64 7.56
C LEU A 173 -22.37 -17.38 6.28
N TYR A 174 -22.47 -18.69 6.31
CA TYR A 174 -22.14 -19.56 5.17
C TYR A 174 -22.91 -20.86 5.24
N GLU A 175 -23.58 -21.20 4.14
CA GLU A 175 -24.27 -22.48 3.98
C GLU A 175 -23.36 -23.49 3.27
N GLY A 176 -23.30 -24.71 3.78
CA GLY A 176 -22.51 -25.80 3.23
C GLY A 176 -21.21 -26.08 4.00
N ASP A 177 -20.19 -26.59 3.31
CA ASP A 177 -18.92 -27.02 3.92
C ASP A 177 -18.12 -25.85 4.49
N ARG A 178 -17.96 -25.83 5.81
CA ARG A 178 -17.22 -24.81 6.57
C ARG A 178 -15.77 -25.23 6.89
N SER A 179 -15.15 -26.03 6.05
CA SER A 179 -13.77 -26.49 6.19
C SER A 179 -12.75 -25.53 5.54
N ALA A 180 -11.50 -25.60 5.96
CA ALA A 180 -10.40 -24.88 5.30
C ALA A 180 -10.10 -25.43 3.88
N GLY A 181 -10.62 -26.60 3.52
CA GLY A 181 -10.58 -27.14 2.15
C GLY A 181 -11.51 -26.40 1.18
N ASN A 182 -12.60 -25.83 1.69
CA ASN A 182 -13.55 -25.07 0.88
C ASN A 182 -13.07 -23.64 0.65
N SER A 183 -12.55 -23.35 -0.54
CA SER A 183 -12.01 -22.03 -0.90
C SER A 183 -13.04 -20.90 -0.81
N ALA A 184 -14.32 -21.19 -1.09
CA ALA A 184 -15.39 -20.19 -1.00
C ALA A 184 -15.68 -19.83 0.47
N PHE A 185 -15.67 -20.80 1.39
CA PHE A 185 -15.78 -20.52 2.81
C PHE A 185 -14.57 -19.75 3.34
N VAL A 186 -13.35 -20.15 2.96
CA VAL A 186 -12.12 -19.41 3.32
C VAL A 186 -12.18 -17.94 2.86
N GLN A 187 -12.69 -17.70 1.64
CA GLN A 187 -12.88 -16.33 1.12
C GLN A 187 -13.90 -15.56 1.95
N ALA A 188 -15.06 -16.17 2.26
CA ALA A 188 -16.07 -15.52 3.09
C ALA A 188 -15.56 -15.14 4.48
N VAL A 189 -14.77 -16.03 5.11
CA VAL A 189 -14.12 -15.74 6.40
C VAL A 189 -13.08 -14.62 6.28
N ALA A 190 -12.30 -14.61 5.21
CA ALA A 190 -11.31 -13.55 4.97
C ALA A 190 -11.98 -12.17 4.83
N GLU A 191 -13.08 -12.08 4.09
CA GLU A 191 -13.87 -10.85 3.96
C GLU A 191 -14.49 -10.42 5.28
N GLU A 192 -15.08 -11.36 6.03
CA GLU A 192 -15.64 -11.06 7.35
C GLU A 192 -14.55 -10.59 8.32
N ASN A 193 -13.36 -11.19 8.29
CA ASN A 193 -12.22 -10.76 9.09
C ASN A 193 -11.79 -9.31 8.74
N VAL A 194 -11.82 -8.94 7.47
CA VAL A 194 -11.57 -7.55 7.03
C VAL A 194 -12.64 -6.61 7.60
N ARG A 195 -13.95 -6.93 7.44
CA ARG A 195 -15.05 -6.09 7.94
C ARG A 195 -14.96 -5.89 9.46
N ARG A 196 -14.70 -6.96 10.20
CA ARG A 196 -14.52 -6.92 11.66
C ARG A 196 -13.32 -6.06 12.05
N THR A 197 -12.19 -6.21 11.35
CA THR A 197 -11.00 -5.40 11.62
C THR A 197 -11.28 -3.92 11.38
N VAL A 198 -11.93 -3.55 10.28
CA VAL A 198 -12.37 -2.17 10.00
C VAL A 198 -13.21 -1.62 11.16
N ALA A 199 -14.21 -2.38 11.62
CA ALA A 199 -15.07 -1.96 12.73
C ALA A 199 -14.28 -1.77 14.03
N LEU A 200 -13.32 -2.66 14.33
CA LEU A 200 -12.50 -2.59 15.54
C LEU A 200 -11.62 -1.33 15.58
N LEU A 201 -11.18 -0.80 14.45
CA LEU A 201 -10.32 0.39 14.38
C LEU A 201 -11.00 1.67 14.89
N THR A 202 -12.31 1.75 14.83
CA THR A 202 -13.08 2.86 15.44
C THR A 202 -13.63 2.47 16.82
N GLN A 203 -14.09 1.24 17.00
CA GLN A 203 -14.64 0.77 18.29
C GLN A 203 -13.60 0.77 19.42
N LYS A 204 -12.32 0.57 19.11
CA LYS A 204 -11.22 0.46 20.06
C LYS A 204 -10.29 1.68 20.07
N SER A 205 -10.56 2.69 19.25
CA SER A 205 -9.80 3.94 19.18
C SER A 205 -10.75 5.14 19.09
N GLU A 206 -10.88 5.86 20.17
CA GLU A 206 -11.61 7.14 20.22
C GLU A 206 -10.97 8.17 19.26
N ILE A 207 -9.64 8.12 19.09
CA ILE A 207 -8.90 9.01 18.19
C ILE A 207 -9.34 8.77 16.75
N ASN A 208 -9.31 7.51 16.28
CA ASN A 208 -9.72 7.18 14.92
C ASN A 208 -11.22 7.42 14.71
N ALA A 209 -12.06 7.12 15.71
CA ALA A 209 -13.51 7.39 15.64
C ALA A 209 -13.78 8.88 15.42
N ALA A 210 -13.16 9.77 16.23
CA ALA A 210 -13.31 11.21 16.09
C ALA A 210 -12.85 11.75 14.73
N LEU A 211 -11.73 11.23 14.19
CA LEU A 211 -11.23 11.63 12.87
C LEU A 211 -12.16 11.17 11.73
N VAL A 212 -12.77 9.99 11.87
CA VAL A 212 -13.77 9.49 10.90
C VAL A 212 -15.03 10.35 10.95
N GLU A 213 -15.53 10.68 12.14
CA GLU A 213 -16.69 11.54 12.34
C GLU A 213 -16.46 12.95 11.76
N ALA A 214 -15.25 13.50 11.93
CA ALA A 214 -14.85 14.78 11.35
C ALA A 214 -14.64 14.73 9.80
N GLY A 215 -14.72 13.56 9.18
CA GLY A 215 -14.44 13.38 7.74
C GLY A 215 -12.96 13.50 7.36
N GLU A 216 -12.07 13.59 8.35
CA GLU A 216 -10.62 13.71 8.14
C GLU A 216 -9.93 12.38 7.84
N LEU A 217 -10.51 11.27 8.28
CA LEU A 217 -10.03 9.92 8.10
C LEU A 217 -11.10 9.06 7.45
N ARG A 218 -10.70 8.22 6.51
CA ARG A 218 -11.53 7.14 5.99
C ARG A 218 -10.90 5.78 6.25
N ILE A 219 -11.66 4.86 6.82
CA ILE A 219 -11.24 3.48 7.08
C ILE A 219 -12.08 2.55 6.20
N VAL A 220 -11.44 1.75 5.37
CA VAL A 220 -12.11 0.86 4.42
C VAL A 220 -11.48 -0.53 4.43
N GLY A 221 -12.29 -1.53 4.11
CA GLY A 221 -11.84 -2.89 3.82
C GLY A 221 -11.53 -3.08 2.35
N ALA A 222 -10.61 -3.97 2.04
CA ALA A 222 -10.32 -4.38 0.68
C ALA A 222 -9.83 -5.83 0.61
N MET A 223 -10.05 -6.49 -0.52
CA MET A 223 -9.60 -7.85 -0.81
C MET A 223 -8.70 -7.87 -2.04
N HIS A 224 -7.50 -8.40 -1.90
CA HIS A 224 -6.55 -8.60 -2.98
C HIS A 224 -6.69 -10.02 -3.55
N ASP A 225 -6.89 -10.12 -4.84
CA ASP A 225 -6.85 -11.38 -5.57
C ASP A 225 -5.43 -11.65 -6.05
N LEU A 226 -4.83 -12.74 -5.54
CA LEU A 226 -3.44 -13.10 -5.79
C LEU A 226 -3.16 -13.49 -7.25
N ALA A 227 -4.18 -13.96 -7.99
CA ALA A 227 -4.00 -14.40 -9.36
C ALA A 227 -4.04 -13.24 -10.36
N THR A 228 -4.85 -12.23 -10.08
CA THR A 228 -5.07 -11.10 -10.99
C THR A 228 -4.37 -9.81 -10.56
N GLY A 229 -3.90 -9.75 -9.31
CA GLY A 229 -3.34 -8.54 -8.71
C GLY A 229 -4.39 -7.47 -8.36
N ARG A 230 -5.67 -7.71 -8.65
CA ARG A 230 -6.76 -6.75 -8.42
C ARG A 230 -7.14 -6.65 -6.96
N VAL A 231 -7.45 -5.44 -6.54
CA VAL A 231 -7.99 -5.13 -5.22
C VAL A 231 -9.44 -4.67 -5.36
N THR A 232 -10.35 -5.38 -4.70
CA THR A 232 -11.76 -5.00 -4.58
C THR A 232 -12.00 -4.36 -3.23
N PHE A 233 -12.45 -3.10 -3.23
CA PHE A 233 -12.81 -2.38 -2.00
C PHE A 233 -14.19 -2.81 -1.53
N LEU A 234 -14.29 -3.19 -0.25
CA LEU A 234 -15.53 -3.56 0.41
C LEU A 234 -16.23 -2.29 0.90
N LEU A 235 -17.51 -2.17 0.60
CA LEU A 235 -18.37 -1.08 1.07
C LEU A 235 -18.89 -1.33 2.48
#